data_df7034e359856cc3d9d10c821e3586ad
#
_entry.id   df7034e359856cc3d9d10c821e3586ad
#
_cell.length_a   1.000
_cell.length_b   1.000
_cell.length_c   1.000
_cell.angle_alpha   90.00
_cell.angle_beta   90.00
_cell.angle_gamma   90.00
#
_symmetry.space_group_name_H-M   'P 1'
#
loop_
_entity.id
_entity.type
_entity.pdbx_description
1 polymer ?
#
loop_
_entity_poly.entity_id
_entity_poly.type
_entity_poly.pdbx_seq_one_letter_code
_entity_poly.pdbx_strand_id
1 'polypeptide(L)'
;NEVNRLTSVKTKYTSPEIDIIPVFEAICRKHRPDITDEEVWKAGEQVRVITTKMIKLYPNTKKVLTGLKKAGKKVYLLSNAQRVFTWQELVKTGIVDDFDDIFISSDEGCKKPDPEFYKKLINKHNLDIAECIMIGNDSTSDIAGAKAVGMDALYVRTAISPENDPVPDCKYVFEDGDIGHVLDI
;
A
#
# COMPACT_ATOMS: atom_id res chain seq x y z
N ASN A 1 -23.73 3.85 11.21
CA ASN A 1 -23.49 2.70 10.32
C ASN A 1 -22.20 1.98 10.76
N GLU A 2 -21.90 0.83 10.15
CA GLU A 2 -20.76 -0.01 10.52
C GLU A 2 -19.41 0.72 10.34
N VAL A 3 -19.25 1.49 9.29
CA VAL A 3 -18.05 2.31 9.08
C VAL A 3 -17.82 3.25 10.26
N ASN A 4 -18.87 3.97 10.69
CA ASN A 4 -18.75 4.88 11.84
C ASN A 4 -18.39 4.12 13.12
N ARG A 5 -18.93 2.91 13.32
CA ARG A 5 -18.59 2.05 14.46
C ARG A 5 -17.11 1.69 14.46
N LEU A 6 -16.59 1.22 13.31
CA LEU A 6 -15.18 0.83 13.16
C LEU A 6 -14.23 2.02 13.31
N THR A 7 -14.56 3.17 12.70
CA THR A 7 -13.70 4.36 12.78
C THR A 7 -13.76 5.06 14.14
N SER A 8 -14.78 4.80 14.97
CA SER A 8 -14.88 5.36 16.31
C SER A 8 -14.08 4.60 17.38
N VAL A 9 -13.51 3.44 17.03
CA VAL A 9 -12.67 2.66 17.95
C VAL A 9 -11.40 3.45 18.24
N LYS A 10 -11.14 3.71 19.53
CA LYS A 10 -9.89 4.34 19.96
C LYS A 10 -8.72 3.42 19.68
N THR A 11 -7.73 3.91 18.96
CA THR A 11 -6.49 3.20 18.68
C THR A 11 -5.29 3.99 19.21
N LYS A 12 -4.14 3.33 19.31
CA LYS A 12 -2.86 3.99 19.64
C LYS A 12 -2.23 4.68 18.42
N TYR A 13 -2.79 4.46 17.26
CA TYR A 13 -2.22 4.92 15.99
C TYR A 13 -2.63 6.37 15.68
N THR A 14 -1.70 7.13 15.12
CA THR A 14 -1.93 8.50 14.63
C THR A 14 -2.69 8.51 13.31
N SER A 15 -2.50 7.46 12.51
CA SER A 15 -3.20 7.24 11.25
C SER A 15 -3.79 5.83 11.24
N PRO A 16 -4.93 5.62 11.94
CA PRO A 16 -5.57 4.32 12.00
C PRO A 16 -6.14 3.92 10.64
N GLU A 17 -6.18 2.60 10.38
CA GLU A 17 -6.84 2.01 9.24
C GLU A 17 -7.89 1.00 9.73
N ILE A 18 -8.96 0.83 8.97
CA ILE A 18 -9.96 -0.21 9.20
C ILE A 18 -9.85 -1.27 8.12
N ASP A 19 -10.17 -2.52 8.46
CA ASP A 19 -10.52 -3.52 7.46
C ASP A 19 -11.97 -3.29 7.02
N ILE A 20 -12.21 -3.25 5.70
CA ILE A 20 -13.54 -3.03 5.13
C ILE A 20 -14.41 -4.30 5.16
N ILE A 21 -13.84 -5.48 5.37
CA ILE A 21 -14.58 -6.76 5.36
C ILE A 21 -15.74 -6.77 6.35
N PRO A 22 -15.61 -6.29 7.61
CA PRO A 22 -16.76 -6.21 8.52
C PRO A 22 -17.91 -5.37 8.00
N VAL A 23 -17.65 -4.38 7.14
CA VAL A 23 -18.71 -3.58 6.49
C VAL A 23 -19.45 -4.42 5.47
N PHE A 24 -18.75 -5.19 4.65
CA PHE A 24 -19.37 -6.14 3.72
C PHE A 24 -20.16 -7.20 4.46
N GLU A 25 -19.58 -7.74 5.55
CA GLU A 25 -20.26 -8.72 6.40
C GLU A 25 -21.60 -8.18 6.94
N ALA A 26 -21.60 -6.98 7.54
CA ALA A 26 -22.81 -6.36 8.08
C ALA A 26 -23.88 -6.14 7.01
N ILE A 27 -23.49 -5.79 5.78
CA ILE A 27 -24.42 -5.61 4.66
C ILE A 27 -24.96 -6.96 4.19
N CYS A 28 -24.09 -7.93 3.95
CA CYS A 28 -24.44 -9.23 3.40
C CYS A 28 -25.34 -10.02 4.37
N ARG A 29 -24.98 -10.09 5.65
CA ARG A 29 -25.75 -10.83 6.67
C ARG A 29 -27.13 -10.23 6.93
N LYS A 30 -27.33 -8.96 6.65
CA LYS A 30 -28.67 -8.34 6.70
C LYS A 30 -29.65 -8.96 5.70
N HIS A 31 -29.14 -9.41 4.56
CA HIS A 31 -29.95 -9.98 3.47
C HIS A 31 -29.86 -11.51 3.40
N ARG A 32 -28.77 -12.06 3.88
CA ARG A 32 -28.45 -13.49 3.90
C ARG A 32 -27.72 -13.83 5.21
N PRO A 33 -28.44 -14.11 6.30
CA PRO A 33 -27.87 -14.34 7.62
C PRO A 33 -26.91 -15.53 7.72
N ASP A 34 -27.04 -16.50 6.81
CA ASP A 34 -26.26 -17.75 6.70
C ASP A 34 -25.02 -17.63 5.81
N ILE A 35 -24.73 -16.42 5.26
CA ILE A 35 -23.59 -16.21 4.37
C ILE A 35 -22.27 -16.54 5.09
N THR A 36 -21.39 -17.26 4.41
CA THR A 36 -20.06 -17.60 4.94
C THR A 36 -19.08 -16.45 4.79
N ASP A 37 -17.98 -16.47 5.57
CA ASP A 37 -16.93 -15.45 5.49
C ASP A 37 -16.24 -15.44 4.11
N GLU A 38 -16.09 -16.64 3.48
CA GLU A 38 -15.57 -16.74 2.11
C GLU A 38 -16.47 -16.04 1.10
N GLU A 39 -17.79 -16.17 1.25
CA GLU A 39 -18.75 -15.49 0.36
C GLU A 39 -18.79 -13.98 0.60
N VAL A 40 -18.62 -13.53 1.86
CA VAL A 40 -18.43 -12.10 2.18
C VAL A 40 -17.19 -11.56 1.51
N TRP A 41 -16.06 -12.28 1.61
CA TRP A 41 -14.83 -11.90 0.93
C TRP A 41 -15.02 -11.78 -0.58
N LYS A 42 -15.63 -12.81 -1.21
CA LYS A 42 -15.95 -12.79 -2.65
C LYS A 42 -16.87 -11.62 -3.04
N ALA A 43 -17.80 -11.25 -2.18
CA ALA A 43 -18.65 -10.07 -2.43
C ALA A 43 -17.81 -8.78 -2.48
N GLY A 44 -16.87 -8.60 -1.56
CA GLY A 44 -15.93 -7.49 -1.58
C GLY A 44 -15.09 -7.47 -2.86
N GLU A 45 -14.55 -8.61 -3.25
CA GLU A 45 -13.83 -8.76 -4.52
C GLU A 45 -14.66 -8.36 -5.72
N GLN A 46 -15.90 -8.83 -5.81
CA GLN A 46 -16.81 -8.51 -6.92
C GLN A 46 -17.13 -7.03 -7.01
N VAL A 47 -17.35 -6.35 -5.88
CA VAL A 47 -17.52 -4.89 -5.86
C VAL A 47 -16.33 -4.20 -6.51
N ARG A 48 -15.10 -4.63 -6.18
CA ARG A 48 -13.90 -4.04 -6.78
C ARG A 48 -13.81 -4.32 -8.27
N VAL A 49 -14.11 -5.55 -8.71
CA VAL A 49 -14.11 -5.92 -10.13
C VAL A 49 -15.10 -5.06 -10.92
N ILE A 50 -16.34 -4.92 -10.43
CA ILE A 50 -17.40 -4.16 -11.12
C ILE A 50 -17.07 -2.67 -11.18
N THR A 51 -16.43 -2.12 -10.14
CA THR A 51 -16.12 -0.69 -10.06
C THR A 51 -14.81 -0.31 -10.74
N THR A 52 -13.95 -1.28 -11.04
CA THR A 52 -12.66 -1.04 -11.68
C THR A 52 -12.80 -0.96 -13.20
N LYS A 53 -12.63 0.23 -13.76
CA LYS A 53 -12.67 0.43 -15.22
C LYS A 53 -11.38 -0.02 -15.92
N MET A 54 -10.26 0.15 -15.26
CA MET A 54 -8.93 -0.18 -15.81
C MET A 54 -7.97 -0.51 -14.67
N ILE A 55 -7.14 -1.52 -14.90
CA ILE A 55 -5.97 -1.80 -14.07
C ILE A 55 -4.76 -2.00 -14.98
N LYS A 56 -3.71 -1.26 -14.73
CA LYS A 56 -2.50 -1.28 -15.56
C LYS A 56 -1.29 -0.88 -14.70
N LEU A 57 -0.19 -1.58 -14.90
CA LEU A 57 1.10 -1.18 -14.32
C LEU A 57 1.60 0.11 -15.00
N TYR A 58 2.27 0.94 -14.24
CA TYR A 58 3.06 2.02 -14.80
C TYR A 58 4.16 1.46 -15.73
N PRO A 59 4.60 2.23 -16.72
CA PRO A 59 5.76 1.87 -17.53
C PRO A 59 6.96 1.53 -16.62
N ASN A 60 7.80 0.62 -17.07
CA ASN A 60 9.01 0.17 -16.37
C ASN A 60 8.81 -0.58 -15.05
N THR A 61 7.59 -0.71 -14.47
CA THR A 61 7.37 -1.38 -13.17
C THR A 61 8.03 -2.77 -13.13
N LYS A 62 7.73 -3.66 -14.07
CA LYS A 62 8.34 -5.00 -14.11
C LYS A 62 9.85 -4.98 -14.34
N LYS A 63 10.34 -4.04 -15.15
CA LYS A 63 11.77 -3.85 -15.38
C LYS A 63 12.49 -3.48 -14.09
N VAL A 64 11.92 -2.55 -13.31
CA VAL A 64 12.47 -2.13 -12.01
C VAL A 64 12.46 -3.28 -11.02
N LEU A 65 11.32 -3.94 -10.79
CA LEU A 65 11.21 -5.06 -9.86
C LEU A 65 12.22 -6.17 -10.19
N THR A 66 12.31 -6.56 -11.48
CA THR A 66 13.27 -7.56 -11.95
C THR A 66 14.72 -7.08 -11.79
N GLY A 67 15.00 -5.81 -12.07
CA GLY A 67 16.33 -5.21 -11.94
C GLY A 67 16.82 -5.19 -10.49
N LEU A 68 15.98 -4.78 -9.57
CA LEU A 68 16.28 -4.78 -8.14
C LEU A 68 16.58 -6.18 -7.62
N LYS A 69 15.76 -7.18 -7.99
CA LYS A 69 16.01 -8.59 -7.64
C LYS A 69 17.35 -9.09 -8.20
N LYS A 70 17.66 -8.78 -9.46
CA LYS A 70 18.97 -9.15 -10.06
C LYS A 70 20.14 -8.48 -9.36
N ALA A 71 19.94 -7.28 -8.82
CA ALA A 71 20.94 -6.57 -8.00
C ALA A 71 20.99 -7.09 -6.55
N GLY A 72 20.27 -8.16 -6.22
CA GLY A 72 20.23 -8.75 -4.87
C GLY A 72 19.47 -7.90 -3.84
N LYS A 73 18.68 -6.92 -4.28
CA LYS A 73 17.87 -6.09 -3.39
C LYS A 73 16.61 -6.80 -2.97
N LYS A 74 16.18 -6.56 -1.73
CA LYS A 74 14.87 -6.97 -1.22
C LYS A 74 13.84 -5.90 -1.56
N VAL A 75 12.66 -6.33 -1.99
CA VAL A 75 11.58 -5.42 -2.39
C VAL A 75 10.33 -5.74 -1.59
N TYR A 76 9.83 -4.74 -0.88
CA TYR A 76 8.65 -4.85 -0.04
C TYR A 76 7.55 -3.91 -0.53
N LEU A 77 6.31 -4.36 -0.55
CA LEU A 77 5.16 -3.48 -0.79
C LEU A 77 4.61 -2.99 0.55
N LEU A 78 4.61 -1.67 0.77
CA LEU A 78 4.00 -1.00 1.92
C LEU A 78 2.88 -0.08 1.42
N SER A 79 1.62 -0.54 1.45
CA SER A 79 0.51 0.10 0.77
C SER A 79 -0.62 0.52 1.70
N ASN A 80 -1.07 1.78 1.56
CA ASN A 80 -2.34 2.25 2.13
C ASN A 80 -3.49 1.72 1.27
N ALA A 81 -4.07 0.59 1.66
CA ALA A 81 -5.03 -0.13 0.83
C ALA A 81 -5.89 -1.11 1.63
N GLN A 82 -6.87 -1.71 0.97
CA GLN A 82 -7.68 -2.80 1.49
C GLN A 82 -7.25 -4.12 0.86
N ARG A 83 -6.92 -5.14 1.68
CA ARG A 83 -6.46 -6.46 1.21
C ARG A 83 -7.41 -7.07 0.19
N VAL A 84 -8.70 -7.06 0.49
CA VAL A 84 -9.75 -7.64 -0.36
C VAL A 84 -9.78 -7.06 -1.79
N PHE A 85 -9.29 -5.84 -1.98
CA PHE A 85 -9.20 -5.20 -3.28
C PHE A 85 -7.83 -5.38 -3.92
N THR A 86 -6.78 -5.08 -3.17
CA THR A 86 -5.42 -4.97 -3.68
C THR A 86 -4.82 -6.32 -4.05
N TRP A 87 -5.16 -7.39 -3.31
CA TRP A 87 -4.61 -8.71 -3.58
C TRP A 87 -4.88 -9.20 -5.01
N GLN A 88 -6.14 -9.12 -5.47
CA GLN A 88 -6.48 -9.52 -6.83
C GLN A 88 -5.86 -8.61 -7.89
N GLU A 89 -5.66 -7.31 -7.58
CA GLU A 89 -5.00 -6.39 -8.50
C GLU A 89 -3.54 -6.77 -8.72
N LEU A 90 -2.84 -7.15 -7.65
CA LEU A 90 -1.46 -7.67 -7.71
C LEU A 90 -1.39 -9.00 -8.48
N VAL A 91 -2.32 -9.94 -8.20
CA VAL A 91 -2.42 -11.22 -8.94
C VAL A 91 -2.69 -10.96 -10.42
N LYS A 92 -3.68 -10.12 -10.74
CA LYS A 92 -4.07 -9.81 -12.13
C LYS A 92 -2.96 -9.13 -12.92
N THR A 93 -2.16 -8.31 -12.26
CA THR A 93 -1.00 -7.64 -12.89
C THR A 93 0.25 -8.51 -12.92
N GLY A 94 0.23 -9.64 -12.21
CA GLY A 94 1.31 -10.64 -12.21
C GLY A 94 2.59 -10.11 -11.56
N ILE A 95 2.47 -9.39 -10.43
CA ILE A 95 3.63 -8.84 -9.69
C ILE A 95 3.69 -9.31 -8.23
N VAL A 96 2.81 -10.21 -7.80
CA VAL A 96 2.80 -10.73 -6.40
C VAL A 96 4.17 -11.29 -6.04
N ASP A 97 4.73 -12.15 -6.91
CA ASP A 97 6.00 -12.86 -6.67
C ASP A 97 7.24 -11.96 -6.86
N ASP A 98 7.02 -10.70 -7.26
CA ASP A 98 8.09 -9.72 -7.38
C ASP A 98 8.45 -9.07 -6.04
N PHE A 99 7.62 -9.24 -5.00
CA PHE A 99 7.85 -8.71 -3.66
C PHE A 99 8.32 -9.82 -2.71
N ASP A 100 9.26 -9.49 -1.83
CA ASP A 100 9.68 -10.37 -0.73
C ASP A 100 8.63 -10.42 0.39
N ASP A 101 7.82 -9.34 0.56
CA ASP A 101 6.63 -9.33 1.41
C ASP A 101 5.69 -8.19 1.00
N ILE A 102 4.41 -8.34 1.38
CA ILE A 102 3.33 -7.42 1.03
C ILE A 102 2.58 -6.99 2.29
N PHE A 103 2.83 -5.74 2.71
CA PHE A 103 2.17 -5.07 3.83
C PHE A 103 1.05 -4.16 3.33
N ILE A 104 -0.16 -4.46 3.74
CA ILE A 104 -1.36 -3.68 3.41
C ILE A 104 -1.95 -3.12 4.69
N SER A 105 -2.28 -1.84 4.70
CA SER A 105 -2.70 -1.11 5.91
C SER A 105 -3.95 -1.69 6.57
N SER A 106 -4.90 -2.26 5.81
CA SER A 106 -6.08 -2.89 6.37
C SER A 106 -5.77 -4.10 7.26
N ASP A 107 -4.68 -4.83 6.97
CA ASP A 107 -4.26 -5.98 7.78
C ASP A 107 -3.59 -5.53 9.09
N GLU A 108 -3.00 -4.34 9.06
CA GLU A 108 -2.12 -3.85 10.12
C GLU A 108 -2.82 -2.88 11.09
N GLY A 109 -4.03 -2.41 10.74
CA GLY A 109 -4.81 -1.47 11.54
C GLY A 109 -4.26 -0.05 11.59
N CYS A 110 -3.21 0.23 10.83
CA CYS A 110 -2.60 1.55 10.68
C CYS A 110 -2.03 1.73 9.28
N LYS A 111 -1.87 2.98 8.86
CA LYS A 111 -1.42 3.35 7.51
C LYS A 111 -0.40 4.47 7.53
N LYS A 112 0.32 4.66 6.42
CA LYS A 112 1.21 5.81 6.21
C LYS A 112 0.42 7.11 6.35
N PRO A 113 0.96 8.16 6.99
CA PRO A 113 2.33 8.33 7.43
C PRO A 113 2.64 7.82 8.85
N ASP A 114 1.76 7.02 9.50
CA ASP A 114 2.03 6.54 10.86
C ASP A 114 3.36 5.78 10.92
N PRO A 115 4.33 6.19 11.77
CA PRO A 115 5.61 5.51 11.93
C PRO A 115 5.48 4.02 12.31
N GLU A 116 4.41 3.66 13.02
CA GLU A 116 4.19 2.27 13.43
C GLU A 116 3.96 1.33 12.25
N PHE A 117 3.37 1.82 11.16
CA PHE A 117 3.20 1.00 9.95
C PHE A 117 4.55 0.64 9.31
N TYR A 118 5.48 1.59 9.26
CA TYR A 118 6.86 1.34 8.81
C TYR A 118 7.60 0.42 9.77
N LYS A 119 7.52 0.68 11.08
CA LYS A 119 8.21 -0.13 12.11
C LYS A 119 7.77 -1.59 12.11
N LYS A 120 6.50 -1.88 11.82
CA LYS A 120 6.02 -3.26 11.71
C LYS A 120 6.78 -4.01 10.62
N LEU A 121 6.93 -3.43 9.42
CA LEU A 121 7.72 -4.02 8.34
C LEU A 121 9.20 -4.16 8.71
N ILE A 122 9.80 -3.07 9.21
CA ILE A 122 11.20 -3.02 9.63
C ILE A 122 11.50 -4.12 10.65
N ASN A 123 10.68 -4.22 11.70
CA ASN A 123 10.87 -5.20 12.77
C ASN A 123 10.64 -6.64 12.29
N LYS A 124 9.61 -6.88 11.45
CA LYS A 124 9.32 -8.22 10.93
C LYS A 124 10.49 -8.81 10.14
N HIS A 125 11.17 -7.98 9.38
CA HIS A 125 12.27 -8.38 8.51
C HIS A 125 13.66 -8.02 9.07
N ASN A 126 13.70 -7.46 10.27
CA ASN A 126 14.95 -7.01 10.93
C ASN A 126 15.81 -6.15 10.00
N LEU A 127 15.15 -5.14 9.36
CA LEU A 127 15.81 -4.29 8.36
C LEU A 127 16.71 -3.25 9.03
N ASP A 128 17.87 -3.00 8.45
CA ASP A 128 18.66 -1.81 8.75
C ASP A 128 18.08 -0.61 7.99
N ILE A 129 17.57 0.37 8.73
CA ILE A 129 16.93 1.57 8.16
C ILE A 129 17.90 2.34 7.26
N ALA A 130 19.21 2.35 7.60
CA ALA A 130 20.23 3.05 6.83
C ALA A 130 20.45 2.42 5.43
N GLU A 131 20.05 1.16 5.23
CA GLU A 131 20.13 0.45 3.95
C GLU A 131 18.77 0.43 3.21
N CYS A 132 17.75 1.08 3.76
CA CYS A 132 16.40 1.12 3.20
C CYS A 132 16.09 2.44 2.53
N ILE A 133 15.28 2.38 1.48
CA ILE A 133 14.71 3.56 0.83
C ILE A 133 13.21 3.34 0.56
N MET A 134 12.39 4.30 0.97
CA MET A 134 10.98 4.33 0.59
C MET A 134 10.83 4.95 -0.80
N ILE A 135 10.14 4.25 -1.69
CA ILE A 135 9.77 4.78 -3.01
C ILE A 135 8.27 5.03 -3.02
N GLY A 136 7.88 6.27 -3.22
CA GLY A 136 6.47 6.65 -3.16
C GLY A 136 6.12 7.86 -4.01
N ASN A 137 4.81 8.12 -4.14
CA ASN A 137 4.26 9.19 -4.96
C ASN A 137 3.41 10.20 -4.19
N ASP A 138 3.40 10.11 -2.88
CA ASP A 138 2.65 10.99 -1.97
C ASP A 138 3.61 11.56 -0.93
N SER A 139 3.83 12.89 -0.99
CA SER A 139 4.77 13.58 -0.10
C SER A 139 4.33 13.52 1.36
N THR A 140 3.02 13.51 1.61
CA THR A 140 2.41 13.59 2.94
C THR A 140 2.26 12.25 3.62
N SER A 141 2.18 11.16 2.87
CA SER A 141 2.08 9.81 3.42
C SER A 141 3.37 9.00 3.24
N ASP A 142 3.88 8.86 2.01
CA ASP A 142 5.06 8.03 1.73
C ASP A 142 6.33 8.66 2.28
N ILE A 143 6.61 9.90 1.85
CA ILE A 143 7.86 10.56 2.14
C ILE A 143 7.90 11.04 3.61
N ALA A 144 6.80 11.65 4.08
CA ALA A 144 6.72 12.09 5.47
C ALA A 144 6.82 10.92 6.46
N GLY A 145 6.19 9.78 6.14
CA GLY A 145 6.25 8.59 6.98
C GLY A 145 7.64 7.96 7.00
N ALA A 146 8.33 7.86 5.86
CA ALA A 146 9.72 7.40 5.79
C ALA A 146 10.65 8.29 6.63
N LYS A 147 10.53 9.60 6.47
CA LYS A 147 11.30 10.60 7.23
C LYS A 147 11.07 10.48 8.74
N ALA A 148 9.82 10.20 9.16
CA ALA A 148 9.48 10.04 10.58
C ALA A 148 10.15 8.83 11.26
N VAL A 149 10.59 7.83 10.48
CA VAL A 149 11.37 6.68 10.98
C VAL A 149 12.86 6.76 10.66
N GLY A 150 13.33 7.85 10.04
CA GLY A 150 14.73 8.03 9.68
C GLY A 150 15.15 7.26 8.42
N MET A 151 14.21 6.83 7.60
CA MET A 151 14.46 6.11 6.34
C MET A 151 14.64 7.10 5.18
N ASP A 152 15.60 6.84 4.30
CA ASP A 152 15.74 7.57 3.04
C ASP A 152 14.47 7.44 2.19
N ALA A 153 14.21 8.43 1.35
CA ALA A 153 13.06 8.42 0.48
C ALA A 153 13.40 8.86 -0.94
N LEU A 154 12.65 8.30 -1.90
CA LEU A 154 12.60 8.65 -3.29
C LEU A 154 11.15 8.98 -3.67
N TYR A 155 10.93 10.19 -4.14
CA TYR A 155 9.63 10.63 -4.62
C TYR A 155 9.55 10.51 -6.14
N VAL A 156 8.48 9.87 -6.62
CA VAL A 156 8.15 9.81 -8.06
C VAL A 156 6.77 10.41 -8.25
N ARG A 157 6.68 11.58 -8.87
CA ARG A 157 5.40 12.18 -9.20
C ARG A 157 4.70 11.36 -10.28
N THR A 158 3.50 10.89 -10.00
CA THR A 158 2.70 10.08 -10.93
C THR A 158 1.33 10.72 -11.17
N ALA A 159 0.57 10.16 -12.12
CA ALA A 159 -0.80 10.64 -12.40
C ALA A 159 -1.78 10.47 -11.23
N ILE A 160 -1.41 9.68 -10.20
CA ILE A 160 -2.23 9.49 -8.99
C ILE A 160 -1.61 10.14 -7.75
N SER A 161 -0.52 10.90 -7.89
CA SER A 161 -0.04 11.77 -6.81
C SER A 161 -1.14 12.76 -6.40
N PRO A 162 -1.25 13.14 -5.12
CA PRO A 162 -2.24 14.11 -4.69
C PRO A 162 -2.18 15.39 -5.52
N GLU A 163 -3.35 15.97 -5.80
CA GLU A 163 -3.42 17.25 -6.49
C GLU A 163 -2.67 18.32 -5.67
N ASN A 164 -1.79 19.07 -6.33
CA ASN A 164 -0.93 20.06 -5.68
C ASN A 164 0.03 19.50 -4.61
N ASP A 165 0.37 18.21 -4.71
CA ASP A 165 1.36 17.61 -3.83
C ASP A 165 2.70 18.37 -3.92
N PRO A 166 3.22 18.92 -2.81
CA PRO A 166 4.48 19.66 -2.84
C PRO A 166 5.63 18.74 -3.19
N VAL A 167 6.63 19.25 -3.91
CA VAL A 167 7.90 18.55 -4.11
C VAL A 167 8.56 18.39 -2.74
N PRO A 168 8.75 17.16 -2.24
CA PRO A 168 9.30 16.96 -0.91
C PRO A 168 10.81 17.15 -0.87
N ASP A 169 11.31 17.57 0.28
CA ASP A 169 12.73 17.50 0.59
C ASP A 169 13.10 16.05 0.96
N CYS A 170 13.59 15.30 -0.02
CA CYS A 170 14.04 13.91 0.14
C CYS A 170 15.23 13.61 -0.78
N LYS A 171 15.84 12.44 -0.63
CA LYS A 171 17.11 12.08 -1.26
C LYS A 171 17.06 12.12 -2.79
N TYR A 172 15.97 11.65 -3.38
CA TYR A 172 15.77 11.63 -4.84
C TYR A 172 14.36 12.08 -5.17
N VAL A 173 14.21 12.87 -6.25
CA VAL A 173 12.94 13.39 -6.75
C VAL A 173 12.89 13.23 -8.26
N PHE A 174 11.87 12.53 -8.75
CA PHE A 174 11.57 12.37 -10.18
C PHE A 174 10.14 12.88 -10.45
N GLU A 175 10.02 13.90 -11.29
CA GLU A 175 8.73 14.54 -11.59
C GLU A 175 8.13 14.09 -12.93
N ASP A 176 8.85 13.29 -13.70
CA ASP A 176 8.41 12.78 -15.01
C ASP A 176 7.56 11.51 -14.95
N GLY A 177 7.39 10.95 -13.74
CA GLY A 177 6.58 9.75 -13.50
C GLY A 177 7.23 8.44 -13.91
N ASP A 178 8.50 8.45 -14.31
CA ASP A 178 9.21 7.22 -14.70
C ASP A 178 9.91 6.57 -13.50
N ILE A 179 9.31 5.49 -12.99
CA ILE A 179 9.92 4.67 -11.95
C ILE A 179 11.24 3.99 -12.43
N GLY A 180 11.51 3.97 -13.73
CA GLY A 180 12.72 3.39 -14.32
C GLY A 180 14.00 3.97 -13.76
N HIS A 181 14.00 5.25 -13.37
CA HIS A 181 15.14 5.94 -12.75
C HIS A 181 15.62 5.30 -11.43
N VAL A 182 14.80 4.47 -10.80
CA VAL A 182 15.21 3.70 -9.60
C VAL A 182 16.40 2.78 -9.88
N LEU A 183 16.61 2.39 -11.13
CA LEU A 183 17.73 1.51 -11.50
C LEU A 183 19.06 2.26 -11.76
N ASP A 184 19.02 3.58 -11.75
CA ASP A 184 20.17 4.44 -12.06
C ASP A 184 20.83 5.01 -10.78
N ILE A 185 20.29 4.65 -9.57
CA ILE A 185 20.71 5.16 -8.26
C ILE A 185 21.34 4.10 -7.37
#